data_3c82f671ba4ed52600b0b22656486b45
#
_entry.id   3c82f671ba4ed52600b0b22656486b45
#
_cell.length_a   1.000
_cell.length_b   1.000
_cell.length_c   1.000
_cell.angle_alpha   90.00
_cell.angle_beta   90.00
_cell.angle_gamma   90.00
#
_symmetry.space_group_name_H-M   'P 1'
#
loop_
_entity.id
_entity.type
_entity.pdbx_description
1 polymer ?
#
loop_
_entity_poly.entity_id
_entity_poly.type
_entity_poly.pdbx_seq_one_letter_code
_entity_poly.pdbx_strand_id
1 'polypeptide(L)'
;MRLILAAALAISPLLAKDNEPAKRLNEAAAVFSEIMATPDRGIPEEMLANAHCIVIVPGLKTAAFIVGGKFGKGYVSCRNKSGVGWSAPGTVRIEGGSVGFQIGGSETDLIMLVMNERGADKLLSSKFTLGAEGSVAAGPVGRTATAQTDAQMHAEILSWSRSQGLFAGLALEGATLRQDLDDNATLYGKKLENRQIVTTRVRVPKAAAKLITLLNKYSARERTSPSTGPSQ
;
A
#
# COMPACT_ATOMS: atom_id res chain seq x y z
N MET A 1 48.63 13.41 46.23
CA MET A 1 48.47 12.84 44.87
C MET A 1 46.99 12.43 44.73
N ARG A 2 46.14 13.28 44.12
CA ARG A 2 44.69 13.08 44.01
C ARG A 2 44.40 12.48 42.64
N LEU A 3 43.94 11.23 42.58
CA LEU A 3 43.41 10.60 41.38
C LEU A 3 42.00 11.16 41.09
N ILE A 4 41.83 11.80 39.95
CA ILE A 4 40.53 12.19 39.40
C ILE A 4 40.07 11.05 38.48
N LEU A 5 39.03 10.32 38.90
CA LEU A 5 38.40 9.29 38.11
C LEU A 5 37.40 9.97 37.16
N ALA A 6 37.72 10.04 35.89
CA ALA A 6 36.81 10.53 34.84
C ALA A 6 35.84 9.40 34.44
N ALA A 7 34.56 9.52 34.80
CA ALA A 7 33.51 8.65 34.34
C ALA A 7 33.09 9.09 32.93
N ALA A 8 33.45 8.31 31.94
CA ALA A 8 32.94 8.49 30.58
C ALA A 8 31.49 7.99 30.47
N LEU A 9 30.53 8.91 30.33
CA LEU A 9 29.15 8.59 30.01
C LEU A 9 29.09 8.09 28.56
N ALA A 10 28.91 6.81 28.38
CA ALA A 10 28.57 6.23 27.07
C ALA A 10 27.11 6.58 26.72
N ILE A 11 26.91 7.60 25.90
CA ILE A 11 25.61 7.92 25.32
C ILE A 11 25.37 6.90 24.20
N SER A 12 24.54 5.91 24.48
CA SER A 12 24.10 4.93 23.48
C SER A 12 23.23 5.61 22.42
N PRO A 13 23.46 5.39 21.11
CA PRO A 13 22.60 5.90 20.06
C PRO A 13 21.34 5.04 19.96
N LEU A 14 20.34 5.31 20.79
CA LEU A 14 19.06 4.59 20.81
C LEU A 14 17.98 5.25 19.93
N LEU A 15 18.30 6.28 19.15
CA LEU A 15 17.30 7.14 18.50
C LEU A 15 17.14 6.94 16.98
N ALA A 16 17.86 6.00 16.34
CA ALA A 16 17.83 5.89 14.86
C ALA A 16 16.80 4.90 14.31
N LYS A 17 16.15 4.06 15.13
CA LYS A 17 15.26 2.99 14.66
C LYS A 17 13.78 3.41 14.56
N ASP A 18 13.41 4.53 15.14
CA ASP A 18 11.99 4.87 15.36
C ASP A 18 11.30 5.58 14.19
N ASN A 19 12.00 5.86 13.10
CA ASN A 19 11.43 6.71 12.04
C ASN A 19 11.27 6.04 10.65
N GLU A 20 11.67 4.79 10.49
CA GLU A 20 11.59 4.09 9.20
C GLU A 20 10.16 3.98 8.64
N PRO A 21 9.13 3.59 9.43
CA PRO A 21 7.77 3.58 8.92
C PRO A 21 7.27 4.97 8.53
N ALA A 22 7.60 6.02 9.29
CA ALA A 22 7.20 7.38 8.96
C ALA A 22 7.87 7.89 7.66
N LYS A 23 9.14 7.56 7.44
CA LYS A 23 9.85 7.88 6.20
C LYS A 23 9.18 7.19 5.00
N ARG A 24 8.91 5.89 5.11
CA ARG A 24 8.23 5.11 4.08
C ARG A 24 6.82 5.61 3.78
N LEU A 25 6.09 6.21 4.73
CA LEU A 25 4.82 6.90 4.48
C LEU A 25 4.99 8.09 3.53
N ASN A 26 6.06 8.85 3.67
CA ASN A 26 6.37 9.94 2.75
C ASN A 26 6.75 9.43 1.36
N GLU A 27 7.49 8.33 1.29
CA GLU A 27 7.82 7.64 0.03
C GLU A 27 6.55 7.11 -0.65
N ALA A 28 5.65 6.47 0.08
CA ALA A 28 4.37 6.02 -0.43
C ALA A 28 3.51 7.19 -0.97
N ALA A 29 3.51 8.33 -0.28
CA ALA A 29 2.83 9.52 -0.74
C ALA A 29 3.47 10.12 -2.02
N ALA A 30 4.80 10.06 -2.14
CA ALA A 30 5.52 10.50 -3.33
C ALA A 30 5.20 9.59 -4.51
N VAL A 31 5.32 8.27 -4.34
CA VAL A 31 4.99 7.26 -5.37
C VAL A 31 3.56 7.45 -5.88
N PHE A 32 2.60 7.57 -4.97
CA PHE A 32 1.21 7.78 -5.35
C PHE A 32 1.01 9.09 -6.13
N SER A 33 1.60 10.19 -5.64
CA SER A 33 1.51 11.50 -6.30
C SER A 33 2.12 11.47 -7.71
N GLU A 34 3.26 10.83 -7.89
CA GLU A 34 3.95 10.73 -9.18
C GLU A 34 3.16 9.88 -10.18
N ILE A 35 2.58 8.76 -9.74
CA ILE A 35 1.74 7.91 -10.59
C ILE A 35 0.48 8.68 -11.04
N MET A 36 -0.17 9.39 -10.13
CA MET A 36 -1.37 10.19 -10.47
C MET A 36 -1.05 11.41 -11.32
N ALA A 37 0.16 11.96 -11.24
CA ALA A 37 0.59 13.09 -12.07
C ALA A 37 1.01 12.69 -13.48
N THR A 38 1.17 11.40 -13.78
CA THR A 38 1.61 10.92 -15.10
C THR A 38 0.44 10.95 -16.08
N PRO A 39 0.46 11.81 -17.12
CA PRO A 39 -0.59 11.83 -18.14
C PRO A 39 -0.63 10.47 -18.86
N ASP A 40 -1.83 10.00 -19.17
CA ASP A 40 -2.10 8.81 -19.97
C ASP A 40 -1.55 7.46 -19.45
N ARG A 41 -0.92 7.45 -18.26
CA ARG A 41 -0.40 6.23 -17.63
C ARG A 41 -0.73 6.12 -16.14
N GLY A 42 -1.44 7.09 -15.58
CA GLY A 42 -1.90 7.08 -14.19
C GLY A 42 -3.00 6.05 -13.94
N ILE A 43 -3.31 5.85 -12.69
CA ILE A 43 -4.49 5.08 -12.28
C ILE A 43 -5.73 5.88 -12.64
N PRO A 44 -6.72 5.30 -13.35
CA PRO A 44 -7.98 5.99 -13.62
C PRO A 44 -8.68 6.40 -12.32
N GLU A 45 -9.07 7.68 -12.23
CA GLU A 45 -9.69 8.23 -11.01
C GLU A 45 -10.97 7.49 -10.63
N GLU A 46 -11.75 7.04 -11.63
CA GLU A 46 -12.96 6.24 -11.42
C GLU A 46 -12.65 4.91 -10.72
N MET A 47 -11.57 4.22 -11.11
CA MET A 47 -11.15 2.99 -10.44
C MET A 47 -10.71 3.24 -9.01
N LEU A 48 -9.96 4.31 -8.80
CA LEU A 48 -9.56 4.72 -7.46
C LEU A 48 -10.78 5.11 -6.61
N ALA A 49 -11.76 5.81 -7.20
CA ALA A 49 -13.01 6.14 -6.53
C ALA A 49 -13.82 4.89 -6.14
N ASN A 50 -13.81 3.83 -6.97
CA ASN A 50 -14.53 2.59 -6.71
C ASN A 50 -13.78 1.60 -5.81
N ALA A 51 -12.48 1.79 -5.59
CA ALA A 51 -11.68 0.90 -4.77
C ALA A 51 -12.17 0.85 -3.31
N HIS A 52 -12.18 -0.34 -2.73
CA HIS A 52 -12.45 -0.59 -1.32
C HIS A 52 -11.20 -0.35 -0.45
N CYS A 53 -10.05 -0.81 -0.92
CA CYS A 53 -8.76 -0.55 -0.26
C CYS A 53 -7.70 -0.23 -1.30
N ILE A 54 -6.65 0.45 -0.87
CA ILE A 54 -5.42 0.67 -1.63
C ILE A 54 -4.24 0.14 -0.84
N VAL A 55 -3.30 -0.51 -1.54
CA VAL A 55 -2.00 -0.89 -1.00
C VAL A 55 -0.93 -0.17 -1.80
N ILE A 56 0.04 0.43 -1.11
CA ILE A 56 1.17 1.13 -1.74
C ILE A 56 2.46 0.58 -1.11
N VAL A 57 3.32 0.02 -1.95
CA VAL A 57 4.63 -0.54 -1.56
C VAL A 57 5.70 0.18 -2.36
N PRO A 58 6.34 1.21 -1.77
CA PRO A 58 7.47 1.87 -2.41
C PRO A 58 8.67 0.91 -2.46
N GLY A 59 9.38 0.91 -3.55
CA GLY A 59 10.66 0.23 -3.69
C GLY A 59 10.62 -1.28 -3.37
N LEU A 60 9.63 -2.02 -3.92
CA LEU A 60 9.61 -3.48 -3.83
C LEU A 60 10.84 -4.05 -4.52
N LYS A 61 11.71 -4.67 -3.75
CA LYS A 61 12.95 -5.27 -4.24
C LYS A 61 12.72 -6.69 -4.73
N THR A 62 13.23 -6.96 -5.92
CA THR A 62 13.30 -8.32 -6.47
C THR A 62 14.76 -8.63 -6.77
N ALA A 63 15.26 -9.73 -6.27
CA ALA A 63 16.58 -10.24 -6.60
C ALA A 63 16.44 -11.68 -7.09
N ALA A 64 17.06 -12.00 -8.21
CA ALA A 64 17.01 -13.33 -8.79
C ALA A 64 18.38 -13.76 -9.34
N PHE A 65 18.77 -14.98 -8.99
CA PHE A 65 19.87 -15.74 -9.59
C PHE A 65 19.47 -17.21 -9.55
N ILE A 66 18.80 -17.71 -10.63
CA ILE A 66 18.17 -19.05 -10.69
C ILE A 66 16.99 -19.20 -9.71
N VAL A 67 17.22 -18.89 -8.43
CA VAL A 67 16.19 -18.76 -7.39
C VAL A 67 16.31 -17.35 -6.83
N GLY A 68 15.20 -16.67 -6.71
CA GLY A 68 15.17 -15.27 -6.26
C GLY A 68 14.18 -15.04 -5.14
N GLY A 69 14.18 -13.82 -4.62
CA GLY A 69 13.26 -13.36 -3.61
C GLY A 69 12.66 -12.00 -3.93
N LYS A 70 11.48 -11.76 -3.42
CA LYS A 70 10.80 -10.45 -3.41
C LYS A 70 10.61 -10.01 -1.99
N PHE A 71 10.93 -8.77 -1.71
CA PHE A 71 10.72 -8.17 -0.41
C PHE A 71 10.38 -6.68 -0.54
N GLY A 72 9.33 -6.26 0.13
CA GLY A 72 8.96 -4.86 0.23
C GLY A 72 8.02 -4.61 1.40
N LYS A 73 8.05 -3.39 1.92
CA LYS A 73 7.16 -2.92 2.97
C LYS A 73 6.33 -1.74 2.46
N GLY A 74 5.11 -1.63 2.92
CA GLY A 74 4.20 -0.59 2.48
C GLY A 74 3.00 -0.41 3.40
N TYR A 75 1.92 0.13 2.85
CA TYR A 75 0.74 0.54 3.60
C TYR A 75 -0.54 0.10 2.91
N VAL A 76 -1.51 -0.28 3.72
CA VAL A 76 -2.89 -0.49 3.30
C VAL A 76 -3.77 0.58 3.94
N SER A 77 -4.64 1.19 3.16
CA SER A 77 -5.72 2.05 3.65
C SER A 77 -7.02 1.64 2.96
N CYS A 78 -8.11 1.65 3.69
CA CYS A 78 -9.42 1.26 3.15
C CYS A 78 -10.42 2.42 3.27
N ARG A 79 -11.47 2.37 2.47
CA ARG A 79 -12.57 3.32 2.57
C ARG A 79 -13.21 3.27 3.95
N ASN A 80 -13.53 4.43 4.48
CA ASN A 80 -14.32 4.50 5.70
C ASN A 80 -15.70 3.87 5.50
N LYS A 81 -16.32 3.39 6.56
CA LYS A 81 -17.68 2.79 6.51
C LYS A 81 -18.73 3.71 5.87
N SER A 82 -18.53 5.02 5.92
CA SER A 82 -19.39 6.01 5.22
C SER A 82 -19.21 6.03 3.71
N GLY A 83 -18.26 5.26 3.15
CA GLY A 83 -17.86 5.33 1.75
C GLY A 83 -17.01 6.55 1.39
N VAL A 84 -16.92 7.54 2.28
CA VAL A 84 -16.20 8.80 2.06
C VAL A 84 -14.92 8.86 2.86
N GLY A 85 -13.82 9.16 2.19
CA GLY A 85 -12.49 9.25 2.78
C GLY A 85 -11.84 7.90 3.07
N TRP A 86 -10.60 7.97 3.53
CA TRP A 86 -9.74 6.83 3.75
C TRP A 86 -9.40 6.66 5.23
N SER A 87 -9.21 5.42 5.65
CA SER A 87 -8.83 5.05 7.01
C SER A 87 -7.39 5.45 7.33
N ALA A 88 -7.02 5.41 8.59
CA ALA A 88 -5.62 5.36 8.99
C ALA A 88 -4.91 4.16 8.33
N PRO A 89 -3.63 4.29 7.88
CA PRO A 89 -2.95 3.24 7.15
C PRO A 89 -2.39 2.16 8.07
N GLY A 90 -2.70 0.89 7.78
CA GLY A 90 -2.01 -0.25 8.34
C GLY A 90 -0.73 -0.57 7.58
N THR A 91 0.26 -1.14 8.25
CA THR A 91 1.53 -1.52 7.61
C THR A 91 1.47 -2.93 7.05
N VAL A 92 2.05 -3.12 5.87
CA VAL A 92 2.12 -4.42 5.19
C VAL A 92 3.54 -4.72 4.75
N ARG A 93 3.84 -6.01 4.57
CA ARG A 93 5.05 -6.49 3.93
C ARG A 93 4.71 -7.53 2.87
N ILE A 94 5.42 -7.48 1.76
CA ILE A 94 5.39 -8.46 0.69
C ILE A 94 6.66 -9.29 0.78
N GLU A 95 6.49 -10.61 0.81
CA GLU A 95 7.58 -11.58 0.85
C GLU A 95 7.24 -12.70 -0.13
N GLY A 96 8.22 -13.16 -0.91
CA GLY A 96 7.99 -14.27 -1.83
C GLY A 96 9.26 -14.77 -2.46
N GLY A 97 9.25 -16.06 -2.85
CA GLY A 97 10.23 -16.63 -3.73
C GLY A 97 9.91 -16.28 -5.18
N SER A 98 10.91 -16.14 -6.01
CA SER A 98 10.77 -16.11 -7.46
C SER A 98 11.70 -17.13 -8.07
N VAL A 99 11.19 -17.90 -9.05
CA VAL A 99 12.00 -18.81 -9.88
C VAL A 99 12.06 -18.17 -11.26
N GLY A 100 13.25 -17.96 -11.78
CA GLY A 100 13.41 -17.37 -13.12
C GLY A 100 14.87 -17.24 -13.52
N PHE A 101 15.11 -17.32 -14.83
CA PHE A 101 16.44 -17.19 -15.44
C PHE A 101 16.91 -15.73 -15.54
N GLN A 102 16.42 -14.84 -14.71
CA GLN A 102 16.86 -13.44 -14.70
C GLN A 102 17.97 -13.27 -13.67
N ILE A 103 19.13 -12.86 -14.13
CA ILE A 103 20.24 -12.42 -13.27
C ILE A 103 20.09 -10.92 -13.08
N GLY A 104 19.82 -10.50 -11.85
CA GLY A 104 19.74 -9.06 -11.52
C GLY A 104 18.86 -8.75 -10.34
N GLY A 105 18.95 -7.51 -9.90
CA GLY A 105 18.04 -6.91 -8.91
C GLY A 105 17.21 -5.81 -9.57
N SER A 106 15.96 -5.69 -9.19
CA SER A 106 15.10 -4.56 -9.56
C SER A 106 14.42 -3.98 -8.33
N GLU A 107 14.17 -2.68 -8.40
CA GLU A 107 13.37 -1.97 -7.43
C GLU A 107 12.15 -1.39 -8.16
N THR A 108 10.96 -1.66 -7.63
CA THR A 108 9.71 -1.35 -8.32
C THR A 108 8.70 -0.79 -7.33
N ASP A 109 8.13 0.35 -7.63
CA ASP A 109 6.98 0.86 -6.88
C ASP A 109 5.73 0.09 -7.28
N LEU A 110 4.96 -0.32 -6.30
CA LEU A 110 3.73 -1.09 -6.49
C LEU A 110 2.54 -0.40 -5.85
N ILE A 111 1.47 -0.26 -6.62
CA ILE A 111 0.14 0.09 -6.11
C ILE A 111 -0.84 -1.03 -6.46
N MET A 112 -1.67 -1.40 -5.49
CA MET A 112 -2.76 -2.35 -5.69
C MET A 112 -4.07 -1.71 -5.23
N LEU A 113 -5.10 -1.77 -6.07
CA LEU A 113 -6.47 -1.43 -5.72
C LEU A 113 -7.28 -2.69 -5.49
N VAL A 114 -7.91 -2.77 -4.36
CA VAL A 114 -8.85 -3.85 -4.01
C VAL A 114 -10.24 -3.39 -4.40
N MET A 115 -10.85 -4.06 -5.38
CA MET A 115 -12.04 -3.58 -6.07
C MET A 115 -13.36 -4.04 -5.44
N ASN A 116 -13.31 -5.00 -4.52
CA ASN A 116 -14.50 -5.52 -3.85
C ASN A 116 -14.25 -5.88 -2.39
N GLU A 117 -15.33 -6.11 -1.65
CA GLU A 117 -15.29 -6.43 -0.22
C GLU A 117 -14.59 -7.78 0.03
N ARG A 118 -14.83 -8.77 -0.83
CA ARG A 118 -14.20 -10.09 -0.74
C ARG A 118 -12.68 -10.00 -0.81
N GLY A 119 -12.16 -9.21 -1.76
CA GLY A 119 -10.73 -8.93 -1.87
C GLY A 119 -10.18 -8.19 -0.64
N ALA A 120 -10.95 -7.24 -0.09
CA ALA A 120 -10.58 -6.54 1.13
C ALA A 120 -10.49 -7.49 2.34
N ASP A 121 -11.43 -8.41 2.49
CA ASP A 121 -11.41 -9.40 3.57
C ASP A 121 -10.21 -10.36 3.45
N LYS A 122 -9.90 -10.82 2.24
CA LYS A 122 -8.71 -11.63 1.97
C LYS A 122 -7.43 -10.87 2.29
N LEU A 123 -7.32 -9.62 1.81
CA LEU A 123 -6.17 -8.76 2.04
C LEU A 123 -5.91 -8.51 3.54
N LEU A 124 -6.98 -8.34 4.32
CA LEU A 124 -6.92 -8.07 5.76
C LEU A 124 -6.80 -9.34 6.62
N SER A 125 -6.65 -10.49 5.99
CA SER A 125 -6.29 -11.73 6.69
C SER A 125 -4.83 -11.68 7.16
N SER A 126 -4.44 -12.59 8.05
CA SER A 126 -3.06 -12.63 8.58
C SER A 126 -2.00 -12.90 7.50
N LYS A 127 -2.41 -13.60 6.43
CA LYS A 127 -1.57 -13.97 5.28
C LYS A 127 -2.43 -14.06 4.03
N PHE A 128 -2.05 -13.34 2.98
CA PHE A 128 -2.70 -13.38 1.68
C PHE A 128 -1.66 -13.72 0.59
N THR A 129 -1.91 -14.76 -0.20
CA THR A 129 -1.05 -15.13 -1.33
C THR A 129 -1.54 -14.41 -2.58
N LEU A 130 -0.69 -13.55 -3.14
CA LEU A 130 -0.99 -12.77 -4.33
C LEU A 130 -0.99 -13.68 -5.57
N GLY A 131 -1.94 -13.44 -6.46
CA GLY A 131 -2.07 -14.20 -7.71
C GLY A 131 -2.70 -15.59 -7.57
N ALA A 132 -2.99 -16.06 -6.36
CA ALA A 132 -3.76 -17.28 -6.18
C ALA A 132 -5.17 -17.10 -6.76
N GLU A 133 -5.64 -18.10 -7.50
CA GLU A 133 -7.01 -18.12 -8.08
C GLU A 133 -7.33 -16.93 -9.01
N GLY A 134 -6.32 -16.33 -9.68
CA GLY A 134 -6.56 -15.19 -10.57
C GLY A 134 -7.01 -13.91 -9.86
N SER A 135 -6.80 -13.83 -8.55
CA SER A 135 -7.26 -12.72 -7.73
C SER A 135 -6.58 -11.36 -8.03
N VAL A 136 -5.44 -11.36 -8.73
CA VAL A 136 -4.69 -10.15 -9.08
C VAL A 136 -4.50 -10.06 -10.58
N ALA A 137 -4.88 -8.92 -11.16
CA ALA A 137 -4.63 -8.58 -12.56
C ALA A 137 -3.87 -7.25 -12.68
N ALA A 138 -3.22 -7.04 -13.83
CA ALA A 138 -2.67 -5.73 -14.17
C ALA A 138 -3.81 -4.72 -14.34
N GLY A 139 -3.67 -3.56 -13.69
CA GLY A 139 -4.63 -2.47 -13.84
C GLY A 139 -4.51 -1.82 -15.22
N PRO A 140 -5.60 -1.30 -15.77
CA PRO A 140 -5.57 -0.55 -17.02
C PRO A 140 -4.82 0.77 -16.83
N VAL A 141 -4.08 1.21 -17.85
CA VAL A 141 -3.35 2.47 -17.86
C VAL A 141 -3.98 3.44 -18.86
N GLY A 142 -4.03 4.72 -18.47
CA GLY A 142 -4.56 5.78 -19.32
C GLY A 142 -5.96 6.24 -18.96
N ARG A 143 -6.30 7.46 -19.39
CA ARG A 143 -7.61 8.10 -19.09
C ARG A 143 -8.79 7.43 -19.79
N THR A 144 -8.56 6.68 -20.85
CA THR A 144 -9.56 6.01 -21.69
C THR A 144 -9.55 4.50 -21.54
N ALA A 145 -9.28 4.00 -20.33
CA ALA A 145 -9.33 2.56 -20.04
C ALA A 145 -10.77 2.01 -20.09
N THR A 146 -11.46 2.23 -21.20
CA THR A 146 -12.83 1.73 -21.44
C THR A 146 -12.87 0.27 -21.89
N ALA A 147 -11.75 -0.27 -22.37
CA ALA A 147 -11.65 -1.68 -22.74
C ALA A 147 -10.96 -2.45 -21.59
N GLN A 148 -11.74 -2.87 -20.61
CA GLN A 148 -11.27 -3.81 -19.60
C GLN A 148 -11.23 -5.22 -20.21
N THR A 149 -10.13 -5.94 -19.98
CA THR A 149 -10.09 -7.37 -20.33
C THR A 149 -10.95 -8.17 -19.36
N ASP A 150 -11.41 -9.36 -19.77
CA ASP A 150 -12.18 -10.25 -18.90
C ASP A 150 -11.45 -10.51 -17.57
N ALA A 151 -10.11 -10.64 -17.59
CA ALA A 151 -9.30 -10.80 -16.39
C ALA A 151 -9.41 -9.60 -15.44
N GLN A 152 -9.47 -8.36 -15.96
CA GLN A 152 -9.61 -7.15 -15.15
C GLN A 152 -11.01 -7.01 -14.55
N MET A 153 -12.05 -7.42 -15.28
CA MET A 153 -13.43 -7.37 -14.80
C MET A 153 -13.69 -8.36 -13.65
N HIS A 154 -12.96 -9.50 -13.63
CA HIS A 154 -13.13 -10.53 -12.60
C HIS A 154 -12.09 -10.46 -11.49
N ALA A 155 -11.04 -9.66 -11.63
CA ALA A 155 -9.99 -9.53 -10.61
C ALA A 155 -10.51 -8.82 -9.35
N GLU A 156 -10.20 -9.39 -8.20
CA GLU A 156 -10.47 -8.76 -6.91
C GLU A 156 -9.50 -7.61 -6.62
N ILE A 157 -8.30 -7.68 -7.21
CA ILE A 157 -7.20 -6.73 -7.03
C ILE A 157 -6.61 -6.34 -8.39
N LEU A 158 -6.50 -5.05 -8.63
CA LEU A 158 -5.80 -4.50 -9.77
C LEU A 158 -4.45 -3.93 -9.32
N SER A 159 -3.38 -4.21 -10.07
CA SER A 159 -2.02 -3.80 -9.72
C SER A 159 -1.38 -2.91 -10.78
N TRP A 160 -0.70 -1.88 -10.33
CA TRP A 160 0.16 -1.01 -11.12
C TRP A 160 1.55 -1.06 -10.55
N SER A 161 2.53 -1.24 -11.41
CA SER A 161 3.94 -1.23 -11.03
C SER A 161 4.73 -0.25 -11.89
N ARG A 162 5.71 0.41 -11.28
CA ARG A 162 6.59 1.34 -11.94
C ARG A 162 8.03 1.03 -11.55
N SER A 163 8.88 0.76 -12.55
CA SER A 163 10.31 0.61 -12.40
C SER A 163 11.02 1.64 -13.26
N GLN A 164 11.93 2.43 -12.70
CA GLN A 164 12.69 3.48 -13.41
C GLN A 164 11.83 4.41 -14.29
N GLY A 165 10.63 4.76 -13.79
CA GLY A 165 9.70 5.63 -14.52
C GLY A 165 8.85 4.95 -15.60
N LEU A 166 9.04 3.65 -15.85
CA LEU A 166 8.25 2.87 -16.80
C LEU A 166 7.22 1.99 -16.06
N PHE A 167 5.99 2.00 -16.56
CA PHE A 167 4.96 1.06 -16.12
C PHE A 167 5.21 -0.31 -16.76
N ALA A 168 5.30 -1.33 -15.93
CA ALA A 168 5.46 -2.70 -16.37
C ALA A 168 4.52 -3.60 -15.56
N GLY A 169 4.05 -4.69 -16.18
CA GLY A 169 3.39 -5.76 -15.43
C GLY A 169 4.38 -6.42 -14.48
N LEU A 170 4.06 -6.48 -13.20
CA LEU A 170 4.85 -7.19 -12.22
C LEU A 170 4.17 -8.50 -11.89
N ALA A 171 4.87 -9.62 -12.13
CA ALA A 171 4.40 -10.92 -11.67
C ALA A 171 4.46 -10.97 -10.14
N LEU A 172 3.31 -10.86 -9.51
CA LEU A 172 3.15 -10.95 -8.05
C LEU A 172 2.79 -12.37 -7.60
N GLU A 173 2.60 -13.27 -8.53
CA GLU A 173 2.18 -14.64 -8.28
C GLU A 173 3.10 -15.34 -7.27
N GLY A 174 2.48 -15.99 -6.30
CA GLY A 174 3.18 -16.71 -5.24
C GLY A 174 3.79 -15.82 -4.14
N ALA A 175 3.83 -14.51 -4.31
CA ALA A 175 4.24 -13.62 -3.24
C ALA A 175 3.15 -13.57 -2.15
N THR A 176 3.58 -13.43 -0.92
CA THR A 176 2.68 -13.34 0.24
C THR A 176 2.66 -11.91 0.76
N LEU A 177 1.47 -11.36 0.93
CA LEU A 177 1.25 -10.11 1.64
C LEU A 177 0.83 -10.42 3.07
N ARG A 178 1.47 -9.77 4.04
CA ARG A 178 1.20 -9.92 5.47
C ARG A 178 1.14 -8.55 6.15
N GLN A 179 0.41 -8.47 7.25
CA GLN A 179 0.50 -7.33 8.14
C GLN A 179 1.88 -7.28 8.84
N ASP A 180 2.38 -6.08 9.07
CA ASP A 180 3.62 -5.84 9.83
C ASP A 180 3.30 -5.22 11.19
N LEU A 181 3.12 -6.08 12.19
CA LEU A 181 2.69 -5.65 13.53
C LEU A 181 3.74 -4.80 14.27
N ASP A 182 5.01 -4.94 13.92
CA ASP A 182 6.10 -4.19 14.56
C ASP A 182 6.16 -2.77 13.99
N ASP A 183 6.00 -2.60 12.68
CA ASP A 183 5.85 -1.28 12.06
C ASP A 183 4.54 -0.60 12.49
N ASN A 184 3.44 -1.35 12.67
CA ASN A 184 2.21 -0.81 13.27
C ASN A 184 2.45 -0.34 14.70
N ALA A 185 3.18 -1.12 15.51
CA ALA A 185 3.50 -0.72 16.88
C ALA A 185 4.34 0.57 16.92
N THR A 186 5.28 0.72 16.00
CA THR A 186 6.09 1.94 15.86
C THR A 186 5.22 3.16 15.49
N LEU A 187 4.25 3.02 14.59
CA LEU A 187 3.38 4.12 14.16
C LEU A 187 2.31 4.51 15.18
N TYR A 188 1.77 3.53 15.90
CA TYR A 188 0.59 3.71 16.75
C TYR A 188 0.90 3.62 18.25
N GLY A 189 2.16 3.34 18.62
CA GLY A 189 2.55 3.13 20.02
C GLY A 189 2.04 1.84 20.66
N LYS A 190 1.35 0.99 19.89
CA LYS A 190 0.81 -0.31 20.32
C LYS A 190 0.62 -1.25 19.14
N LYS A 191 0.73 -2.56 19.39
CA LYS A 191 0.46 -3.57 18.36
C LYS A 191 -1.02 -3.57 17.99
N LEU A 192 -1.34 -3.15 16.77
CA LEU A 192 -2.68 -3.18 16.20
C LEU A 192 -2.66 -4.01 14.93
N GLU A 193 -3.69 -4.81 14.74
CA GLU A 193 -3.90 -5.52 13.48
C GLU A 193 -4.42 -4.55 12.40
N ASN A 194 -4.06 -4.81 11.14
CA ASN A 194 -4.51 -3.98 10.03
C ASN A 194 -6.04 -3.89 9.96
N ARG A 195 -6.75 -5.00 10.18
CA ARG A 195 -8.22 -5.01 10.24
C ARG A 195 -8.73 -4.01 11.27
N GLN A 196 -8.16 -3.97 12.46
CA GLN A 196 -8.56 -3.00 13.50
C GLN A 196 -8.28 -1.56 13.03
N ILE A 197 -7.10 -1.30 12.46
CA ILE A 197 -6.71 0.04 12.01
C ILE A 197 -7.66 0.56 10.93
N VAL A 198 -7.97 -0.25 9.92
CA VAL A 198 -8.73 0.23 8.75
C VAL A 198 -10.25 0.19 8.93
N THR A 199 -10.78 -0.61 9.86
CA THR A 199 -12.24 -0.73 10.09
C THR A 199 -12.75 0.08 11.27
N THR A 200 -11.86 0.55 12.15
CA THR A 200 -12.22 1.38 13.29
C THR A 200 -11.71 2.81 13.10
N ARG A 201 -12.21 3.76 13.89
CA ARG A 201 -11.75 5.17 13.83
C ARG A 201 -10.43 5.35 14.58
N VAL A 202 -9.37 4.72 14.09
CA VAL A 202 -8.02 4.98 14.60
C VAL A 202 -7.56 6.35 14.12
N ARG A 203 -6.92 7.11 15.01
CA ARG A 203 -6.36 8.42 14.64
C ARG A 203 -5.26 8.25 13.59
N VAL A 204 -5.35 9.02 12.51
CA VAL A 204 -4.32 9.06 11.46
C VAL A 204 -3.03 9.62 12.05
N PRO A 205 -1.89 8.90 11.96
CA PRO A 205 -0.60 9.42 12.36
C PRO A 205 -0.21 10.67 11.57
N LYS A 206 0.49 11.61 12.19
CA LYS A 206 0.94 12.84 11.49
C LYS A 206 1.73 12.53 10.22
N ALA A 207 2.59 11.51 10.25
CA ALA A 207 3.37 11.07 9.09
C ALA A 207 2.49 10.60 7.91
N ALA A 208 1.28 10.11 8.16
CA ALA A 208 0.36 9.63 7.12
C ALA A 208 -0.52 10.75 6.53
N ALA A 209 -0.51 11.95 7.08
CA ALA A 209 -1.42 13.02 6.68
C ALA A 209 -1.31 13.35 5.18
N LYS A 210 -0.08 13.43 4.65
CA LYS A 210 0.16 13.70 3.23
C LYS A 210 -0.46 12.62 2.33
N LEU A 211 -0.24 11.34 2.65
CA LEU A 211 -0.80 10.24 1.89
C LEU A 211 -2.35 10.27 1.90
N ILE A 212 -2.95 10.40 3.07
CA ILE A 212 -4.42 10.43 3.19
C ILE A 212 -5.02 11.65 2.47
N THR A 213 -4.38 12.81 2.51
CA THR A 213 -4.80 14.00 1.76
C THR A 213 -4.78 13.75 0.25
N LEU A 214 -3.72 13.12 -0.26
CA LEU A 214 -3.62 12.78 -1.69
C LEU A 214 -4.68 11.73 -2.09
N LEU A 215 -4.87 10.69 -1.30
CA LEU A 215 -5.91 9.69 -1.54
C LEU A 215 -7.30 10.33 -1.61
N ASN A 216 -7.62 11.21 -0.68
CA ASN A 216 -8.90 11.93 -0.68
C ASN A 216 -9.04 12.86 -1.90
N LYS A 217 -7.96 13.52 -2.32
CA LYS A 217 -7.97 14.42 -3.48
C LYS A 217 -8.31 13.69 -4.78
N TYR A 218 -7.65 12.56 -5.05
CA TYR A 218 -7.78 11.85 -6.32
C TYR A 218 -8.93 10.83 -6.37
N SER A 219 -9.59 10.60 -5.25
CA SER A 219 -10.69 9.62 -5.16
C SER A 219 -11.88 10.17 -4.38
N ALA A 220 -12.17 11.45 -4.56
CA ALA A 220 -13.32 12.08 -3.93
C ALA A 220 -14.62 11.33 -4.31
N ARG A 221 -15.38 10.94 -3.30
CA ARG A 221 -16.76 10.49 -3.47
C ARG A 221 -17.67 11.54 -2.86
N GLU A 222 -18.69 11.98 -3.61
CA GLU A 222 -19.74 12.78 -3.06
C GLU A 222 -20.56 11.94 -2.05
N ARG A 223 -20.95 12.55 -0.94
CA ARG A 223 -21.95 11.92 -0.08
C ARG A 223 -23.24 11.85 -0.89
N THR A 224 -23.70 10.64 -1.17
CA THR A 224 -25.09 10.47 -1.60
C THR A 224 -25.95 10.99 -0.47
N SER A 225 -26.49 12.20 -0.62
CA SER A 225 -27.56 12.68 0.26
C SER A 225 -28.69 11.65 0.17
N PRO A 226 -29.31 11.25 1.32
CA PRO A 226 -30.51 10.44 1.24
C PRO A 226 -31.50 11.18 0.37
N SER A 227 -31.99 10.57 -0.70
CA SER A 227 -33.04 11.12 -1.52
C SER A 227 -34.24 11.38 -0.60
N THR A 228 -34.53 12.65 -0.32
CA THR A 228 -35.81 13.04 0.20
C THR A 228 -36.82 12.68 -0.86
N GLY A 229 -37.43 11.48 -0.70
CA GLY A 229 -38.56 11.09 -1.52
C GLY A 229 -39.66 12.14 -1.42
N PRO A 230 -40.40 12.39 -2.51
CA PRO A 230 -41.52 13.35 -2.45
C PRO A 230 -42.52 12.86 -1.42
N SER A 231 -42.76 13.71 -0.41
CA SER A 231 -43.92 13.55 0.48
C SER A 231 -45.19 13.69 -0.35
N GLN A 232 -45.91 12.59 -0.50
CA GLN A 232 -47.30 12.60 -0.92
C GLN A 232 -48.19 12.96 0.26
#